data_d9a782c3d636c8ff204772a6d0801ee4
#
_entry.id   d9a782c3d636c8ff204772a6d0801ee4
#
_cell.length_a   1.000
_cell.length_b   1.000
_cell.length_c   1.000
_cell.angle_alpha   90.00
_cell.angle_beta   90.00
_cell.angle_gamma   90.00
#
_symmetry.space_group_name_H-M   'P 1'
#
loop_
_entity.id
_entity.type
_entity.pdbx_description
1 polymer ?
#
loop_
_entity_poly.entity_id
_entity_poly.type
_entity_poly.pdbx_seq_one_letter_code
_entity_poly.pdbx_strand_id
1 'polypeptide(L)'
;MLYLSFEDTQRRIKDRLYNLADSAPDNLYFAVTSGLIGGGLEEQITDFLTEHPATKLVIIDTLQKVRDSKGSAGKAGMYSNDYDDISSIKRIADGFNIAILLVHHLRKLQDSDDPFNDVSGSTGIIGAADTNFILRRKRSGNAATLLVSGRDVEYQS
;
A
#
# COMPACT_ATOMS: atom_id res chain seq x y z
N MET A 1 3.66 -12.90 7.27
CA MET A 1 3.14 -11.66 6.66
C MET A 1 2.98 -10.60 7.73
N LEU A 2 3.39 -9.36 7.46
CA LEU A 2 3.13 -8.20 8.32
C LEU A 2 2.05 -7.32 7.67
N TYR A 3 1.03 -6.94 8.46
CA TYR A 3 -0.03 -6.02 8.03
C TYR A 3 -0.02 -4.77 8.92
N LEU A 4 0.37 -3.64 8.35
CA LEU A 4 0.36 -2.33 9.00
C LEU A 4 -0.97 -1.64 8.69
N SER A 5 -1.88 -1.58 9.68
CA SER A 5 -3.23 -1.04 9.51
C SER A 5 -3.40 0.24 10.31
N PHE A 6 -3.45 1.39 9.64
CA PHE A 6 -3.46 2.71 10.27
C PHE A 6 -4.85 3.38 10.29
N GLU A 7 -5.85 2.72 9.71
CA GLU A 7 -7.23 3.23 9.72
C GLU A 7 -8.17 2.40 10.60
N ASP A 8 -7.72 1.21 11.01
CA ASP A 8 -8.50 0.32 11.85
C ASP A 8 -7.90 0.15 13.25
N THR A 9 -8.76 -0.11 14.23
CA THR A 9 -8.33 -0.50 15.58
C THR A 9 -8.02 -2.00 15.62
N GLN A 10 -7.18 -2.43 16.56
CA GLN A 10 -6.90 -3.86 16.78
C GLN A 10 -8.17 -4.70 16.95
N ARG A 11 -9.20 -4.17 17.63
CA ARG A 11 -10.48 -4.83 17.79
C ARG A 11 -11.16 -5.09 16.46
N ARG A 12 -11.24 -4.06 15.58
CA ARG A 12 -11.88 -4.21 14.25
C ARG A 12 -11.13 -5.19 13.35
N ILE A 13 -9.80 -5.17 13.41
CA ILE A 13 -8.96 -6.14 12.68
C ILE A 13 -9.28 -7.55 13.14
N LYS A 14 -9.33 -7.77 14.47
CA LYS A 14 -9.66 -9.06 15.06
C LYS A 14 -11.05 -9.53 14.66
N ASP A 15 -12.07 -8.67 14.75
CA ASP A 15 -13.45 -8.99 14.39
C ASP A 15 -13.56 -9.37 12.89
N ARG A 16 -12.85 -8.64 12.00
CA ARG A 16 -12.80 -8.97 10.56
C ARG A 16 -12.10 -10.30 10.31
N LEU A 17 -10.99 -10.57 11.00
CA LEU A 17 -10.26 -11.82 10.84
C LEU A 17 -11.13 -13.01 11.21
N TYR A 18 -11.86 -12.95 12.31
CA TYR A 18 -12.80 -14.01 12.71
C TYR A 18 -13.96 -14.20 11.73
N ASN A 19 -14.35 -13.16 10.98
CA ASN A 19 -15.37 -13.29 9.93
C ASN A 19 -14.82 -13.92 8.63
N LEU A 20 -13.49 -13.94 8.45
CA LEU A 20 -12.84 -14.43 7.24
C LEU A 20 -12.19 -15.81 7.42
N ALA A 21 -11.84 -16.16 8.66
CA ALA A 21 -11.12 -17.40 8.97
C ALA A 21 -11.52 -17.91 10.36
N ASP A 22 -11.64 -19.22 10.50
CA ASP A 22 -11.97 -19.89 11.77
C ASP A 22 -10.90 -19.69 12.84
N SER A 23 -9.66 -19.50 12.43
CA SER A 23 -8.51 -19.22 13.30
C SER A 23 -7.52 -18.28 12.66
N ALA A 24 -6.83 -17.48 13.48
CA ALA A 24 -5.75 -16.64 13.01
C ALA A 24 -4.52 -17.51 12.67
N PRO A 25 -3.88 -17.35 11.51
CA PRO A 25 -2.65 -18.04 11.20
C PRO A 25 -1.48 -17.49 12.04
N ASP A 26 -0.60 -18.37 12.53
CA ASP A 26 0.53 -18.01 13.41
C ASP A 26 1.56 -17.08 12.74
N ASN A 27 1.57 -17.04 11.41
CA ASN A 27 2.49 -16.23 10.61
C ASN A 27 1.89 -14.89 10.13
N LEU A 28 0.79 -14.43 10.74
CA LEU A 28 0.13 -13.16 10.47
C LEU A 28 0.34 -12.20 11.65
N TYR A 29 1.06 -11.12 11.42
CA TYR A 29 1.38 -10.08 12.39
C TYR A 29 0.68 -8.79 12.02
N PHE A 30 0.21 -8.03 13.03
CA PHE A 30 -0.44 -6.75 12.86
C PHE A 30 0.25 -5.66 13.67
N ALA A 31 0.39 -4.46 13.08
CA ALA A 31 0.68 -3.24 13.80
C ALA A 31 -0.31 -2.14 13.40
N VAL A 32 -0.69 -1.31 14.36
CA VAL A 32 -1.65 -0.20 14.16
C VAL A 32 -1.00 1.17 14.32
N THR A 33 0.30 1.18 14.58
CA THR A 33 1.12 2.39 14.71
C THR A 33 2.46 2.18 14.03
N SER A 34 3.00 3.24 13.45
CA SER A 34 4.36 3.29 12.91
C SER A 34 4.90 4.71 12.91
N GLY A 35 6.20 4.85 12.58
CA GLY A 35 6.76 6.09 12.08
C GLY A 35 6.22 6.47 10.70
N LEU A 36 6.61 7.66 10.23
CA LEU A 36 6.39 8.10 8.86
C LEU A 36 7.49 7.57 7.94
N ILE A 37 7.28 7.62 6.64
CA ILE A 37 8.33 7.40 5.63
C ILE A 37 9.43 8.45 5.87
N GLY A 38 10.68 8.01 5.95
CA GLY A 38 11.81 8.86 6.35
C GLY A 38 11.83 9.26 7.83
N GLY A 39 10.94 8.71 8.65
CA GLY A 39 10.79 9.03 10.08
C GLY A 39 10.51 7.80 10.96
N GLY A 40 11.07 6.63 10.62
CA GLY A 40 11.05 5.43 11.45
C GLY A 40 10.23 4.26 10.89
N LEU A 41 9.45 4.43 9.81
CA LEU A 41 8.72 3.35 9.19
C LEU A 41 9.66 2.29 8.61
N GLU A 42 10.70 2.73 7.91
CA GLU A 42 11.67 1.88 7.25
C GLU A 42 12.43 1.01 8.28
N GLU A 43 12.86 1.62 9.39
CA GLU A 43 13.51 0.93 10.48
C GLU A 43 12.59 -0.11 11.10
N GLN A 44 11.34 0.25 11.39
CA GLN A 44 10.35 -0.67 11.95
C GLN A 44 10.11 -1.89 11.06
N ILE A 45 10.00 -1.69 9.74
CA ILE A 45 9.82 -2.80 8.79
C ILE A 45 11.10 -3.65 8.73
N THR A 46 12.26 -3.03 8.68
CA THR A 46 13.57 -3.70 8.59
C THR A 46 13.85 -4.55 9.84
N ASP A 47 13.61 -4.02 11.02
CA ASP A 47 13.75 -4.72 12.29
C ASP A 47 12.83 -5.95 12.34
N PHE A 48 11.55 -5.75 11.98
CA PHE A 48 10.59 -6.86 11.90
C PHE A 48 11.04 -7.95 10.92
N LEU A 49 11.53 -7.57 9.73
CA LEU A 49 11.99 -8.54 8.71
C LEU A 49 13.25 -9.29 9.17
N THR A 50 14.10 -8.65 9.95
CA THR A 50 15.29 -9.27 10.55
C THR A 50 14.92 -10.30 11.61
N GLU A 51 13.91 -10.00 12.44
CA GLU A 51 13.40 -10.93 13.46
C GLU A 51 12.55 -12.06 12.84
N HIS A 52 11.91 -11.80 11.68
CA HIS A 52 11.01 -12.72 10.99
C HIS A 52 11.44 -12.99 9.54
N PRO A 53 12.60 -13.64 9.29
CA PRO A 53 13.18 -13.78 7.94
C PRO A 53 12.33 -14.62 6.96
N ALA A 54 11.38 -15.39 7.47
CA ALA A 54 10.42 -16.14 6.64
C ALA A 54 9.30 -15.27 6.05
N THR A 55 9.23 -13.98 6.39
CA THR A 55 8.23 -13.05 5.86
C THR A 55 8.40 -12.87 4.36
N LYS A 56 7.29 -12.94 3.60
CA LYS A 56 7.26 -12.75 2.14
C LYS A 56 6.37 -11.61 1.69
N LEU A 57 5.56 -11.05 2.59
CA LEU A 57 4.62 -9.98 2.26
C LEU A 57 4.51 -9.00 3.44
N VAL A 58 4.63 -7.71 3.12
CA VAL A 58 4.26 -6.60 3.99
C VAL A 58 3.12 -5.84 3.34
N ILE A 59 2.08 -5.48 4.09
CA ILE A 59 0.97 -4.66 3.62
C ILE A 59 0.96 -3.36 4.42
N ILE A 60 0.86 -2.22 3.75
CA ILE A 60 0.76 -0.88 4.36
C ILE A 60 -0.61 -0.28 4.00
N ASP A 61 -1.50 -0.17 4.97
CA ASP A 61 -2.89 0.31 4.80
C ASP A 61 -3.19 1.47 5.78
N THR A 62 -3.10 2.72 5.34
CA THR A 62 -2.91 3.16 3.96
C THR A 62 -1.62 3.98 3.82
N LEU A 63 -1.09 4.06 2.60
CA LEU A 63 0.08 4.89 2.25
C LEU A 63 -0.08 6.34 2.75
N GLN A 64 -1.30 6.91 2.65
CA GLN A 64 -1.58 8.28 3.09
C GLN A 64 -1.26 8.54 4.57
N LYS A 65 -1.35 7.52 5.42
CA LYS A 65 -1.14 7.64 6.87
C LYS A 65 0.33 7.65 7.28
N VAL A 66 1.20 7.15 6.43
CA VAL A 66 2.64 7.07 6.70
C VAL A 66 3.45 8.14 5.96
N ARG A 67 2.78 9.02 5.20
CA ARG A 67 3.43 10.12 4.47
C ARG A 67 3.44 11.40 5.30
N ASP A 68 4.54 12.16 5.20
CA ASP A 68 4.58 13.50 5.77
C ASP A 68 3.82 14.48 4.86
N SER A 69 2.80 15.13 5.40
CA SER A 69 2.01 16.14 4.69
C SER A 69 2.70 17.51 4.59
N LYS A 70 3.89 17.68 5.16
CA LYS A 70 4.52 18.99 5.41
C LYS A 70 5.49 19.47 4.31
N GLY A 71 5.45 18.95 3.09
CA GLY A 71 6.52 19.27 2.14
C GLY A 71 6.15 19.61 0.70
N SER A 72 4.89 19.71 0.30
CA SER A 72 4.56 19.92 -1.12
C SER A 72 4.60 21.37 -1.55
N ALA A 73 5.76 21.85 -1.92
CA ALA A 73 5.91 23.09 -2.68
C ALA A 73 5.59 22.83 -4.17
N GLY A 74 4.30 22.96 -4.55
CA GLY A 74 3.86 22.89 -5.95
C GLY A 74 3.76 21.46 -6.55
N LYS A 75 3.23 21.37 -7.79
CA LYS A 75 2.99 20.07 -8.47
C LYS A 75 4.27 19.28 -8.76
N ALA A 76 5.36 19.95 -9.11
CA ALA A 76 6.64 19.29 -9.39
C ALA A 76 7.27 18.67 -8.11
N GLY A 77 7.19 19.39 -6.99
CA GLY A 77 7.64 18.87 -5.70
C GLY A 77 6.80 17.70 -5.21
N MET A 78 5.49 17.70 -5.48
CA MET A 78 4.61 16.59 -5.14
C MET A 78 5.00 15.30 -5.91
N TYR A 79 5.29 15.41 -7.21
CA TYR A 79 5.72 14.25 -8.00
C TYR A 79 7.03 13.66 -7.47
N SER A 80 8.03 14.50 -7.20
CA SER A 80 9.32 14.03 -6.66
C SER A 80 9.13 13.35 -5.31
N ASN A 81 8.39 13.97 -4.40
CA ASN A 81 8.14 13.40 -3.08
C ASN A 81 7.39 12.06 -3.16
N ASP A 82 6.34 11.98 -4.03
CA ASP A 82 5.60 10.75 -4.24
C ASP A 82 6.49 9.63 -4.77
N TYR A 83 7.37 9.94 -5.72
CA TYR A 83 8.32 8.98 -6.29
C TYR A 83 9.38 8.55 -5.26
N ASP A 84 9.92 9.48 -4.48
CA ASP A 84 10.96 9.21 -3.48
C ASP A 84 10.41 8.35 -2.33
N ASP A 85 9.19 8.64 -1.85
CA ASP A 85 8.50 7.86 -0.83
C ASP A 85 8.35 6.38 -1.26
N ILE A 86 7.83 6.13 -2.46
CA ILE A 86 7.64 4.76 -2.97
C ILE A 86 9.01 4.08 -3.20
N SER A 87 9.99 4.83 -3.71
CA SER A 87 11.34 4.32 -3.95
C SER A 87 12.04 3.90 -2.66
N SER A 88 11.79 4.57 -1.52
CA SER A 88 12.35 4.16 -0.22
C SER A 88 11.79 2.82 0.22
N ILE A 89 10.47 2.63 0.10
CA ILE A 89 9.78 1.37 0.41
C ILE A 89 10.22 0.25 -0.53
N LYS A 90 10.37 0.55 -1.84
CA LYS A 90 10.84 -0.42 -2.82
C LYS A 90 12.24 -0.95 -2.50
N ARG A 91 13.16 -0.10 -2.02
CA ARG A 91 14.51 -0.56 -1.60
C ARG A 91 14.46 -1.62 -0.51
N ILE A 92 13.48 -1.55 0.41
CA ILE A 92 13.29 -2.58 1.43
C ILE A 92 12.79 -3.87 0.77
N ALA A 93 11.80 -3.78 -0.12
CA ALA A 93 11.27 -4.95 -0.83
C ALA A 93 12.38 -5.69 -1.59
N ASP A 94 13.19 -4.96 -2.35
CA ASP A 94 14.30 -5.49 -3.14
C ASP A 94 15.40 -6.08 -2.22
N GLY A 95 15.78 -5.37 -1.14
CA GLY A 95 16.83 -5.79 -0.22
C GLY A 95 16.50 -7.07 0.56
N PHE A 96 15.25 -7.28 0.92
CA PHE A 96 14.78 -8.47 1.64
C PHE A 96 14.14 -9.53 0.73
N ASN A 97 14.05 -9.29 -0.57
CA ASN A 97 13.40 -10.18 -1.55
C ASN A 97 11.98 -10.57 -1.13
N ILE A 98 11.16 -9.56 -0.88
CA ILE A 98 9.75 -9.67 -0.46
C ILE A 98 8.84 -8.80 -1.31
N ALA A 99 7.53 -9.06 -1.25
CA ALA A 99 6.53 -8.16 -1.79
C ALA A 99 6.09 -7.14 -0.73
N ILE A 100 5.93 -5.86 -1.14
CA ILE A 100 5.27 -4.84 -0.31
C ILE A 100 4.06 -4.33 -1.08
N LEU A 101 2.87 -4.48 -0.49
CA LEU A 101 1.59 -4.00 -1.01
C LEU A 101 1.23 -2.68 -0.32
N LEU A 102 1.14 -1.61 -1.10
CA LEU A 102 0.69 -0.30 -0.63
C LEU A 102 -0.78 -0.10 -0.98
N VAL A 103 -1.62 0.04 0.04
CA VAL A 103 -3.04 0.39 -0.15
C VAL A 103 -3.17 1.90 -0.23
N HIS A 104 -3.87 2.40 -1.24
CA HIS A 104 -4.06 3.82 -1.47
C HIS A 104 -5.47 4.13 -1.96
N HIS A 105 -5.95 5.36 -1.73
CA HIS A 105 -7.28 5.77 -2.15
C HIS A 105 -7.30 6.26 -3.59
N LEU A 106 -8.41 6.01 -4.29
CA LEU A 106 -8.70 6.62 -5.56
C LEU A 106 -9.34 8.00 -5.37
N ARG A 107 -9.17 8.89 -6.36
CA ARG A 107 -9.86 10.19 -6.41
C ARG A 107 -11.36 9.98 -6.53
N LYS A 108 -12.14 10.95 -6.02
CA LYS A 108 -13.61 10.91 -6.14
C LYS A 108 -14.11 11.14 -7.57
N LEU A 109 -13.39 11.96 -8.33
CA LEU A 109 -13.67 12.20 -9.75
C LEU A 109 -12.95 11.12 -10.55
N GLN A 110 -13.72 10.35 -11.31
CA GLN A 110 -13.19 9.28 -12.14
C GLN A 110 -12.74 9.86 -13.49
N ASP A 111 -11.55 9.44 -13.93
CA ASP A 111 -11.10 9.64 -15.30
C ASP A 111 -11.80 8.63 -16.21
N SER A 112 -12.39 9.11 -17.32
CA SER A 112 -13.11 8.25 -18.27
C SER A 112 -12.15 7.49 -19.19
N ASP A 113 -10.95 8.03 -19.39
CA ASP A 113 -10.02 7.56 -20.42
C ASP A 113 -9.01 6.56 -19.85
N ASP A 114 -8.45 6.85 -18.66
CA ASP A 114 -7.49 5.97 -17.99
C ASP A 114 -7.79 5.81 -16.50
N PRO A 115 -8.24 4.62 -16.06
CA PRO A 115 -8.49 4.31 -14.66
C PRO A 115 -7.31 4.55 -13.72
N PHE A 116 -6.07 4.45 -14.19
CA PHE A 116 -4.88 4.64 -13.38
C PHE A 116 -4.66 6.12 -13.01
N ASN A 117 -5.23 7.06 -13.78
CA ASN A 117 -5.25 8.49 -13.41
C ASN A 117 -6.10 8.78 -12.16
N ASP A 118 -6.93 7.84 -11.72
CA ASP A 118 -7.75 8.00 -10.50
C ASP A 118 -6.95 7.80 -9.21
N VAL A 119 -5.73 7.31 -9.25
CA VAL A 119 -4.90 7.19 -8.05
C VAL A 119 -4.65 8.57 -7.47
N SER A 120 -4.96 8.75 -6.18
CA SER A 120 -4.75 10.01 -5.47
C SER A 120 -3.27 10.34 -5.37
N GLY A 121 -2.92 11.63 -5.51
CA GLY A 121 -1.51 12.05 -5.54
C GLY A 121 -1.05 12.37 -6.96
N SER A 122 0.22 12.21 -7.22
CA SER A 122 0.81 12.38 -8.54
C SER A 122 0.99 11.05 -9.27
N THR A 123 1.28 11.12 -10.57
CA THR A 123 1.68 9.95 -11.36
C THR A 123 3.00 9.31 -10.88
N GLY A 124 3.72 9.97 -9.97
CA GLY A 124 4.93 9.45 -9.32
C GLY A 124 4.68 8.17 -8.53
N ILE A 125 3.51 8.03 -7.89
CA ILE A 125 3.14 6.80 -7.15
C ILE A 125 3.07 5.61 -8.11
N ILE A 126 2.33 5.76 -9.21
CA ILE A 126 2.14 4.69 -10.21
C ILE A 126 3.47 4.36 -10.89
N GLY A 127 4.26 5.39 -11.24
CA GLY A 127 5.51 5.22 -11.97
C GLY A 127 6.63 4.55 -11.16
N ALA A 128 6.61 4.65 -9.83
CA ALA A 128 7.60 4.04 -8.95
C ALA A 128 7.26 2.58 -8.59
N ALA A 129 5.99 2.18 -8.64
CA ALA A 129 5.57 0.81 -8.35
C ALA A 129 5.83 -0.14 -9.53
N ASP A 130 6.16 -1.40 -9.24
CA ASP A 130 6.36 -2.43 -10.29
C ASP A 130 5.03 -2.89 -10.88
N THR A 131 3.99 -2.96 -10.05
CA THR A 131 2.63 -3.37 -10.46
C THR A 131 1.59 -2.53 -9.74
N ASN A 132 0.56 -2.12 -10.46
CA ASN A 132 -0.55 -1.34 -9.96
C ASN A 132 -1.85 -2.13 -10.09
N PHE A 133 -2.64 -2.15 -9.01
CA PHE A 133 -3.96 -2.78 -8.95
C PHE A 133 -5.01 -1.71 -8.68
N ILE A 134 -6.08 -1.68 -9.48
CA ILE A 134 -7.25 -0.82 -9.23
C ILE A 134 -8.47 -1.69 -9.01
N LEU A 135 -8.97 -1.70 -7.77
CA LEU A 135 -10.19 -2.41 -7.42
C LEU A 135 -11.38 -1.44 -7.43
N ARG A 136 -12.35 -1.69 -8.31
CA ARG A 136 -13.59 -0.91 -8.43
C ARG A 136 -14.81 -1.78 -8.16
N ARG A 137 -15.73 -1.28 -7.34
CA ARG A 137 -17.03 -1.91 -7.10
C ARG A 137 -18.13 -0.85 -7.11
N LYS A 138 -19.20 -1.09 -7.84
CA LYS A 138 -20.42 -0.26 -7.76
C LYS A 138 -21.10 -0.48 -6.42
N ARG A 139 -21.60 0.61 -5.79
CA ARG A 139 -22.29 0.52 -4.48
C ARG A 139 -23.52 -0.38 -4.51
N SER A 140 -24.19 -0.46 -5.65
CA SER A 140 -25.42 -1.23 -5.86
C SER A 140 -25.20 -2.68 -6.30
N GLY A 141 -23.96 -3.17 -6.36
CA GLY A 141 -23.64 -4.50 -6.89
C GLY A 141 -22.63 -5.26 -6.03
N ASN A 142 -22.64 -6.58 -6.16
CA ASN A 142 -21.68 -7.48 -5.50
C ASN A 142 -20.44 -7.77 -6.36
N ALA A 143 -20.50 -7.46 -7.67
CA ALA A 143 -19.37 -7.64 -8.56
C ALA A 143 -18.36 -6.51 -8.39
N ALA A 144 -17.08 -6.86 -8.38
CA ALA A 144 -15.97 -5.93 -8.41
C ALA A 144 -15.10 -6.21 -9.64
N THR A 145 -14.48 -5.17 -10.19
CA THR A 145 -13.50 -5.26 -11.29
C THR A 145 -12.12 -4.96 -10.73
N LEU A 146 -11.15 -5.83 -10.99
CA LEU A 146 -9.75 -5.62 -10.68
C LEU A 146 -9.02 -5.34 -12.00
N LEU A 147 -8.46 -4.13 -12.13
CA LEU A 147 -7.58 -3.75 -13.24
C LEU A 147 -6.14 -3.89 -12.79
N VAL A 148 -5.28 -4.42 -13.64
CA VAL A 148 -3.86 -4.66 -13.34
C VAL A 148 -3.01 -4.08 -14.45
N SER A 149 -1.95 -3.38 -14.07
CA SER A 149 -0.91 -2.88 -14.98
C SER A 149 0.44 -2.94 -14.28
N GLY A 150 1.49 -3.30 -14.97
CA GLY A 150 2.82 -3.42 -14.38
C GLY A 150 3.90 -3.64 -15.45
N ARG A 151 5.17 -3.61 -14.99
CA ARG A 151 6.33 -3.79 -15.89
C ARG A 151 6.36 -5.17 -16.53
N ASP A 152 5.97 -6.19 -15.77
CA ASP A 152 6.03 -7.59 -16.17
C ASP A 152 4.62 -8.21 -16.38
N VAL A 153 3.58 -7.37 -16.41
CA VAL A 153 2.20 -7.81 -16.54
C VAL A 153 1.54 -7.01 -17.65
N GLU A 154 1.03 -7.70 -18.68
CA GLU A 154 0.16 -7.07 -19.65
C GLU A 154 -1.12 -6.57 -18.98
N TYR A 155 -1.71 -5.48 -19.50
CA TYR A 155 -2.96 -4.95 -19.00
C TYR A 155 -4.04 -6.04 -19.00
N GLN A 156 -4.65 -6.28 -17.84
CA GLN A 156 -5.72 -7.27 -17.64
C GLN A 156 -6.88 -6.62 -16.88
N SER A 157 -8.09 -7.03 -17.19
CA SER A 157 -9.34 -6.59 -16.54
C SER A 157 -10.25 -7.78 -16.20
#